data_0b1f627ee6ab6dd7d9fdd32103cfe96f
#
_entry.id   0b1f627ee6ab6dd7d9fdd32103cfe96f
#
_cell.length_a   1.000
_cell.length_b   1.000
_cell.length_c   1.000
_cell.angle_alpha   90.00
_cell.angle_beta   90.00
_cell.angle_gamma   90.00
#
_symmetry.space_group_name_H-M   'P 1'
#
loop_
_entity.id
_entity.type
_entity.pdbx_description
1 polymer ?
#
loop_
_entity_poly.entity_id
_entity_poly.type
_entity_poly.pdbx_seq_one_letter_code
_entity_poly.pdbx_strand_id
1 'polypeptide(L)'
;MIKRFLDRGLARQVEKEYSVAIVAGVDFGTLSVRVTLLDSERGRLSTESAEYPLKRKREDPDYATQSHDDQMKALTLATRNAIESAGIDGALVEAIALDTTGSSVIPVNAHLEPLDDYYLWCDHRAKEEAQQITALAHAEQLEAIDWCGGVYSHEWGFAKLLHWLRHNPEKRGNFATAFEHCDMVAATLAGVTDATKAKRSVCAMGHKWLWNPKWDGLPPQEFLSKLDPLFDGIRAKLDGEYETSDKIAGHLSPKWAEAMGLRAGIPIPVGAFDAHWDAIGAGCREGDVVNVVGTSTCIIAMEKRATLVPGVCGVVPGSVHPQYTGVEAGLSATGDIFEAIARRAGTKVSELSKGLESYRAGQTGLLRLSWDNGDRTVLVNSELGGVTLGWNLIHTAQDELFAAIEGTAFHTRIILERMAEHGVPVERVINAGGIPQHNKVLNQVYANVLNKPVLVPAGIPTSLGSGIFALLAAGAFPSIEEAQAAMCLSYTTYEPQPEAAAVYERLFKHYRDLYFALGTRGAAALALGNVLPELRKIAAEVRESV
;
A
#
# COMPACT_ATOMS: atom_id res chain seq x y z
N MET A 1 -34.86 -50.43 -26.84
CA MET A 1 -33.61 -50.84 -26.19
C MET A 1 -32.49 -49.85 -26.52
N ILE A 2 -32.72 -48.52 -26.50
CA ILE A 2 -31.74 -47.44 -26.73
C ILE A 2 -32.17 -46.26 -25.86
N LYS A 3 -32.09 -46.41 -24.52
CA LYS A 3 -32.36 -45.30 -23.55
C LYS A 3 -31.76 -45.57 -22.18
N ARG A 4 -30.54 -46.14 -22.13
CA ARG A 4 -29.86 -46.47 -20.85
C ARG A 4 -28.33 -46.34 -20.90
N PHE A 5 -27.76 -45.49 -21.75
CA PHE A 5 -26.29 -45.30 -21.82
C PHE A 5 -25.80 -43.85 -21.82
N LEU A 6 -26.63 -42.87 -21.41
CA LEU A 6 -26.22 -41.47 -21.39
C LEU A 6 -26.23 -40.81 -19.99
N ASP A 7 -26.25 -41.61 -18.90
CA ASP A 7 -26.31 -41.05 -17.53
C ASP A 7 -25.23 -41.54 -16.58
N ARG A 8 -24.01 -41.79 -17.03
CA ARG A 8 -22.87 -42.12 -16.18
C ARG A 8 -21.53 -41.55 -16.67
N GLY A 9 -21.51 -40.30 -17.10
CA GLY A 9 -20.30 -39.69 -17.66
C GLY A 9 -19.96 -38.27 -17.27
N LEU A 10 -20.68 -37.66 -16.34
CA LEU A 10 -20.40 -36.27 -15.91
C LEU A 10 -20.79 -36.07 -14.46
N ALA A 11 -19.95 -36.48 -13.53
CA ALA A 11 -19.84 -35.96 -12.15
C ALA A 11 -18.78 -36.78 -11.41
N ARG A 12 -17.53 -36.71 -11.82
CA ARG A 12 -16.41 -36.74 -10.89
C ARG A 12 -15.85 -35.34 -10.83
N GLN A 13 -16.54 -34.42 -10.13
CA GLN A 13 -15.85 -33.37 -9.39
C GLN A 13 -14.93 -34.14 -8.43
N VAL A 14 -13.64 -34.03 -8.68
CA VAL A 14 -12.64 -34.36 -7.67
C VAL A 14 -12.90 -33.35 -6.55
N GLU A 15 -13.61 -33.75 -5.51
CA GLU A 15 -13.57 -33.08 -4.23
C GLU A 15 -12.11 -33.12 -3.82
N LYS A 16 -11.39 -32.01 -4.05
CA LYS A 16 -10.08 -31.79 -3.47
C LYS A 16 -10.34 -31.66 -1.96
N GLU A 17 -10.01 -32.70 -1.19
CA GLU A 17 -9.96 -32.63 0.28
C GLU A 17 -8.83 -31.66 0.63
N TYR A 18 -9.17 -30.40 0.84
CA TYR A 18 -8.30 -29.46 1.53
C TYR A 18 -8.38 -29.75 3.02
N SER A 19 -7.25 -29.70 3.74
CA SER A 19 -7.27 -29.78 5.20
C SER A 19 -7.95 -28.51 5.76
N VAL A 20 -8.92 -28.67 6.63
CA VAL A 20 -9.51 -27.55 7.36
C VAL A 20 -8.42 -26.95 8.26
N ALA A 21 -8.11 -25.68 8.10
CA ALA A 21 -7.09 -25.00 8.89
C ALA A 21 -7.63 -23.69 9.46
N ILE A 22 -7.25 -23.40 10.70
CA ILE A 22 -7.44 -22.09 11.33
C ILE A 22 -6.09 -21.39 11.36
N VAL A 23 -6.05 -20.14 10.91
CA VAL A 23 -4.82 -19.35 10.84
C VAL A 23 -5.02 -17.94 11.39
N ALA A 24 -3.90 -17.29 11.73
CA ALA A 24 -3.88 -15.89 12.14
C ALA A 24 -3.28 -15.00 11.05
N GLY A 25 -4.07 -14.08 10.53
CA GLY A 25 -3.61 -12.96 9.70
C GLY A 25 -3.39 -11.73 10.58
N VAL A 26 -2.20 -11.13 10.49
CA VAL A 26 -1.78 -9.99 11.31
C VAL A 26 -1.49 -8.80 10.42
N ASP A 27 -2.05 -7.64 10.76
CA ASP A 27 -1.85 -6.37 10.07
C ASP A 27 -1.36 -5.32 11.08
N PHE A 28 -0.11 -4.87 10.90
CA PHE A 28 0.48 -3.77 11.66
C PHE A 28 0.25 -2.44 10.95
N GLY A 29 -0.83 -1.76 11.32
CA GLY A 29 -1.09 -0.40 10.88
C GLY A 29 -0.26 0.65 11.64
N THR A 30 -0.52 1.93 11.39
CA THR A 30 0.26 3.03 12.00
C THR A 30 0.07 3.17 13.52
N LEU A 31 -1.12 2.90 14.06
CA LEU A 31 -1.43 3.13 15.48
C LEU A 31 -1.85 1.87 16.23
N SER A 32 -2.04 0.77 15.55
CA SER A 32 -2.51 -0.48 16.15
C SER A 32 -2.12 -1.68 15.30
N VAL A 33 -1.99 -2.85 15.92
CA VAL A 33 -1.97 -4.14 15.25
C VAL A 33 -3.36 -4.75 15.30
N ARG A 34 -3.75 -5.38 14.21
CA ARG A 34 -4.98 -6.15 14.07
C ARG A 34 -4.65 -7.61 13.84
N VAL A 35 -5.35 -8.50 14.54
CA VAL A 35 -5.25 -9.95 14.37
C VAL A 35 -6.62 -10.48 13.97
N THR A 36 -6.68 -11.17 12.84
CA THR A 36 -7.87 -11.84 12.33
C THR A 36 -7.65 -13.34 12.33
N LEU A 37 -8.50 -14.09 13.02
CA LEU A 37 -8.53 -15.54 12.91
C LEU A 37 -9.44 -15.95 11.77
N LEU A 38 -8.91 -16.78 10.88
CA LEU A 38 -9.58 -17.28 9.67
C LEU A 38 -9.62 -18.80 9.70
N ASP A 39 -10.78 -19.35 9.40
CA ASP A 39 -11.01 -20.76 9.15
C ASP A 39 -11.20 -20.96 7.64
N SER A 40 -10.50 -21.91 7.04
CA SER A 40 -10.51 -22.14 5.58
C SER A 40 -11.90 -22.48 5.00
N GLU A 41 -12.85 -22.94 5.82
CA GLU A 41 -14.23 -23.27 5.41
C GLU A 41 -15.23 -22.22 5.86
N ARG A 42 -15.11 -21.73 7.10
CA ARG A 42 -16.10 -20.83 7.73
C ARG A 42 -15.78 -19.34 7.52
N GLY A 43 -14.60 -19.04 6.98
CA GLY A 43 -14.13 -17.67 6.82
C GLY A 43 -13.66 -17.04 8.12
N ARG A 44 -13.92 -15.76 8.31
CA ARG A 44 -13.46 -15.01 9.49
C ARG A 44 -14.20 -15.43 10.77
N LEU A 45 -13.41 -15.88 11.77
CA LEU A 45 -13.93 -16.26 13.10
C LEU A 45 -13.99 -15.06 14.04
N SER A 46 -12.91 -14.27 14.11
CA SER A 46 -12.81 -13.07 14.95
C SER A 46 -11.83 -12.06 14.36
N THR A 47 -11.91 -10.83 14.84
CA THR A 47 -10.92 -9.78 14.55
C THR A 47 -10.80 -8.90 15.77
N GLU A 48 -9.58 -8.77 16.30
CA GLU A 48 -9.27 -7.93 17.45
C GLU A 48 -8.06 -7.05 17.17
N SER A 49 -7.96 -5.92 17.88
CA SER A 49 -6.85 -4.99 17.72
C SER A 49 -6.32 -4.51 19.06
N ALA A 50 -5.06 -4.10 19.06
CA ALA A 50 -4.44 -3.44 20.20
C ALA A 50 -3.58 -2.27 19.72
N GLU A 51 -3.69 -1.15 20.43
CA GLU A 51 -2.97 0.08 20.11
C GLU A 51 -1.54 0.07 20.66
N TYR A 52 -0.67 0.84 20.02
CA TYR A 52 0.68 1.15 20.48
C TYR A 52 1.03 2.63 20.24
N PRO A 53 1.90 3.21 21.11
CA PRO A 53 2.16 4.63 21.02
C PRO A 53 2.96 5.02 19.78
N LEU A 54 2.52 6.07 19.10
CA LEU A 54 3.32 6.79 18.11
C LEU A 54 4.07 7.93 18.82
N LYS A 55 5.39 7.88 18.79
CA LYS A 55 6.24 8.93 19.36
C LYS A 55 6.41 10.07 18.35
N ARG A 56 6.04 11.27 18.76
CA ARG A 56 6.22 12.52 18.01
C ARG A 56 6.95 13.53 18.89
N LYS A 57 7.64 14.47 18.28
CA LYS A 57 8.28 15.60 18.98
C LYS A 57 7.70 16.90 18.48
N ARG A 58 7.33 17.80 19.41
CA ARG A 58 6.76 19.09 19.03
C ARG A 58 7.80 19.98 18.33
N GLU A 59 9.03 19.88 18.75
CA GLU A 59 10.19 20.61 18.21
C GLU A 59 10.69 20.07 16.88
N ASP A 60 10.28 18.85 16.51
CA ASP A 60 10.67 18.19 15.28
C ASP A 60 9.43 17.52 14.65
N PRO A 61 8.68 18.23 13.81
CA PRO A 61 7.45 17.70 13.20
C PRO A 61 7.69 16.53 12.24
N ASP A 62 8.92 16.37 11.76
CA ASP A 62 9.31 15.26 10.89
C ASP A 62 9.60 13.96 11.66
N TYR A 63 9.72 14.03 12.98
CA TYR A 63 10.00 12.87 13.85
C TYR A 63 8.78 11.97 14.01
N ALA A 64 8.94 10.67 13.69
CA ALA A 64 7.90 9.66 13.92
C ALA A 64 8.53 8.29 14.16
N THR A 65 8.50 7.82 15.41
CA THR A 65 9.08 6.52 15.78
C THR A 65 8.15 5.69 16.64
N GLN A 66 8.41 4.37 16.69
CA GLN A 66 7.70 3.41 17.54
C GLN A 66 8.65 2.36 18.11
N SER A 67 8.33 1.92 19.31
CA SER A 67 9.08 0.86 20.00
C SER A 67 8.70 -0.53 19.47
N HIS A 68 9.71 -1.34 19.14
CA HIS A 68 9.51 -2.75 18.81
C HIS A 68 8.82 -3.52 19.95
N ASP A 69 9.25 -3.29 21.19
CA ASP A 69 8.67 -3.98 22.35
C ASP A 69 7.18 -3.64 22.56
N ASP A 70 6.78 -2.38 22.33
CA ASP A 70 5.38 -1.99 22.48
C ASP A 70 4.51 -2.62 21.41
N GLN A 71 5.01 -2.72 20.18
CA GLN A 71 4.31 -3.43 19.09
C GLN A 71 4.18 -4.93 19.38
N MET A 72 5.23 -5.58 19.89
CA MET A 72 5.18 -7.01 20.25
C MET A 72 4.23 -7.28 21.42
N LYS A 73 4.13 -6.38 22.40
CA LYS A 73 3.13 -6.46 23.48
C LYS A 73 1.71 -6.35 22.94
N ALA A 74 1.48 -5.38 22.04
CA ALA A 74 0.18 -5.18 21.41
C ALA A 74 -0.22 -6.40 20.55
N LEU A 75 0.71 -6.96 19.75
CA LEU A 75 0.48 -8.19 19.01
C LEU A 75 0.05 -9.35 19.92
N THR A 76 0.76 -9.52 21.04
CA THR A 76 0.43 -10.55 22.04
C THR A 76 -0.99 -10.37 22.58
N LEU A 77 -1.36 -9.14 22.94
CA LEU A 77 -2.69 -8.82 23.46
C LEU A 77 -3.77 -9.06 22.41
N ALA A 78 -3.59 -8.53 21.19
CA ALA A 78 -4.55 -8.69 20.11
C ALA A 78 -4.77 -10.15 19.73
N THR A 79 -3.70 -10.97 19.73
CA THR A 79 -3.81 -12.41 19.45
C THR A 79 -4.61 -13.15 20.52
N ARG A 80 -4.34 -12.89 21.79
CA ARG A 80 -5.10 -13.51 22.89
C ARG A 80 -6.58 -13.12 22.85
N ASN A 81 -6.85 -11.84 22.63
CA ASN A 81 -8.23 -11.36 22.51
C ASN A 81 -8.94 -12.01 21.30
N ALA A 82 -8.24 -12.17 20.16
CA ALA A 82 -8.82 -12.83 18.99
C ALA A 82 -9.16 -14.31 19.24
N ILE A 83 -8.30 -15.04 19.96
CA ILE A 83 -8.55 -16.43 20.37
C ILE A 83 -9.78 -16.50 21.31
N GLU A 84 -9.84 -15.62 22.31
CA GLU A 84 -10.96 -15.53 23.24
C GLU A 84 -12.27 -15.20 22.53
N SER A 85 -12.27 -14.17 21.67
CA SER A 85 -13.45 -13.75 20.91
C SER A 85 -13.94 -14.81 19.92
N ALA A 86 -13.04 -15.61 19.36
CA ALA A 86 -13.39 -16.73 18.50
C ALA A 86 -13.91 -17.95 19.29
N GLY A 87 -13.65 -18.01 20.59
CA GLY A 87 -14.04 -19.14 21.45
C GLY A 87 -13.33 -20.45 21.08
N ILE A 88 -12.10 -20.39 20.61
CA ILE A 88 -11.30 -21.57 20.20
C ILE A 88 -10.12 -21.80 21.13
N ASP A 89 -9.54 -23.00 21.06
CA ASP A 89 -8.21 -23.26 21.60
C ASP A 89 -7.15 -22.70 20.62
N GLY A 90 -6.25 -21.84 21.09
CA GLY A 90 -5.17 -21.31 20.27
C GLY A 90 -4.21 -22.35 19.71
N ALA A 91 -4.17 -23.57 20.30
CA ALA A 91 -3.42 -24.70 19.76
C ALA A 91 -3.95 -25.19 18.39
N LEU A 92 -5.17 -24.81 18.02
CA LEU A 92 -5.78 -25.10 16.71
C LEU A 92 -5.29 -24.17 15.59
N VAL A 93 -4.61 -23.07 15.92
CA VAL A 93 -4.04 -22.16 14.92
C VAL A 93 -2.80 -22.81 14.30
N GLU A 94 -2.80 -22.97 12.98
CA GLU A 94 -1.79 -23.75 12.25
C GLU A 94 -0.70 -22.90 11.59
N ALA A 95 -0.94 -21.61 11.37
CA ALA A 95 0.04 -20.67 10.83
C ALA A 95 -0.28 -19.25 11.29
N ILE A 96 0.75 -18.37 11.26
CA ILE A 96 0.60 -16.93 11.48
C ILE A 96 1.38 -16.18 10.39
N ALA A 97 0.73 -15.26 9.68
CA ALA A 97 1.37 -14.40 8.70
C ALA A 97 1.13 -12.93 9.04
N LEU A 98 2.06 -12.07 8.65
CA LEU A 98 2.02 -10.67 9.05
C LEU A 98 2.39 -9.73 7.89
N ASP A 99 1.68 -8.64 7.80
CA ASP A 99 2.04 -7.46 7.01
C ASP A 99 2.23 -6.24 7.91
N THR A 100 2.88 -5.23 7.37
CA THR A 100 3.25 -4.04 8.13
C THR A 100 3.22 -2.79 7.25
N THR A 101 3.08 -1.63 7.88
CA THR A 101 3.35 -0.38 7.18
C THR A 101 4.80 -0.35 6.63
N GLY A 102 5.01 0.31 5.52
CA GLY A 102 6.32 0.40 4.86
C GLY A 102 6.62 1.77 4.25
N SER A 103 7.86 2.25 4.40
CA SER A 103 9.06 1.68 5.01
C SER A 103 9.14 2.02 6.51
N SER A 104 9.36 1.05 7.35
CA SER A 104 9.60 1.24 8.80
C SER A 104 10.88 0.51 9.18
N VAL A 105 11.96 1.29 9.40
CA VAL A 105 13.33 0.78 9.49
C VAL A 105 13.80 0.72 10.93
N ILE A 106 14.41 -0.40 11.32
CA ILE A 106 15.03 -0.59 12.63
C ILE A 106 16.48 -1.05 12.51
N PRO A 107 17.46 -0.30 13.08
CA PRO A 107 18.84 -0.75 13.19
C PRO A 107 18.97 -1.74 14.36
N VAL A 108 19.76 -2.80 14.16
CA VAL A 108 19.97 -3.86 15.17
C VAL A 108 21.44 -4.22 15.33
N ASN A 109 21.77 -4.85 16.47
CA ASN A 109 23.06 -5.48 16.69
C ASN A 109 23.11 -6.91 16.11
N ALA A 110 24.25 -7.60 16.27
CA ALA A 110 24.45 -8.94 15.76
C ALA A 110 23.51 -9.99 16.38
N HIS A 111 22.93 -9.70 17.55
CA HIS A 111 21.99 -10.59 18.27
C HIS A 111 20.51 -10.26 17.97
N LEU A 112 20.24 -9.45 16.92
CA LEU A 112 18.90 -9.00 16.55
C LEU A 112 18.24 -8.10 17.62
N GLU A 113 19.01 -7.48 18.50
CA GLU A 113 18.47 -6.54 19.48
C GLU A 113 18.38 -5.13 18.88
N PRO A 114 17.22 -4.45 19.01
CA PRO A 114 17.05 -3.08 18.54
C PRO A 114 18.07 -2.11 19.14
N LEU A 115 18.69 -1.29 18.30
CA LEU A 115 19.56 -0.19 18.75
C LEU A 115 18.81 1.14 18.88
N ASP A 116 17.60 1.19 18.32
CA ASP A 116 16.70 2.34 18.38
C ASP A 116 15.25 1.89 18.15
N ASP A 117 14.32 2.83 18.19
CA ASP A 117 12.95 2.65 17.71
C ASP A 117 12.91 2.47 16.18
N TYR A 118 11.78 1.96 15.66
CA TYR A 118 11.50 2.03 14.23
C TYR A 118 11.40 3.49 13.76
N TYR A 119 12.07 3.83 12.67
CA TYR A 119 11.84 5.03 11.87
C TYR A 119 10.70 4.75 10.91
N LEU A 120 9.50 5.26 11.20
CA LEU A 120 8.27 4.90 10.50
C LEU A 120 8.20 5.46 9.07
N TRP A 121 7.27 4.97 8.27
CA TRP A 121 6.98 5.50 6.95
C TRP A 121 6.72 7.02 6.95
N CYS A 122 6.13 7.56 8.01
CA CYS A 122 5.86 8.98 8.21
C CYS A 122 6.95 9.72 9.03
N ASP A 123 8.15 9.13 9.15
CA ASP A 123 9.34 9.83 9.64
C ASP A 123 10.06 10.47 8.45
N HIS A 124 10.08 11.80 8.42
CA HIS A 124 10.57 12.57 7.28
C HIS A 124 11.92 13.25 7.53
N ARG A 125 12.66 12.86 8.58
CA ARG A 125 13.94 13.50 8.94
C ARG A 125 15.04 13.31 7.92
N ALA A 126 15.01 12.23 7.13
CA ALA A 126 16.06 11.85 6.19
C ALA A 126 16.00 12.56 4.82
N LYS A 127 15.51 13.82 4.79
CA LYS A 127 15.32 14.60 3.55
C LYS A 127 16.63 14.88 2.82
N GLU A 128 17.67 15.26 3.56
CA GLU A 128 18.99 15.56 3.00
C GLU A 128 19.61 14.30 2.40
N GLU A 129 19.57 13.18 3.11
CA GLU A 129 20.10 11.90 2.66
C GLU A 129 19.41 11.43 1.38
N ALA A 130 18.08 11.54 1.31
CA ALA A 130 17.31 11.17 0.12
C ALA A 130 17.69 12.03 -1.12
N GLN A 131 17.87 13.33 -0.93
CA GLN A 131 18.33 14.23 -1.99
C GLN A 131 19.73 13.86 -2.48
N GLN A 132 20.64 13.53 -1.57
CA GLN A 132 22.00 13.09 -1.91
C GLN A 132 21.99 11.77 -2.68
N ILE A 133 21.18 10.77 -2.24
CA ILE A 133 21.01 9.49 -2.94
C ILE A 133 20.50 9.74 -4.35
N THR A 134 19.45 10.55 -4.52
CA THR A 134 18.87 10.85 -5.81
C THR A 134 19.88 11.54 -6.74
N ALA A 135 20.57 12.56 -6.25
CA ALA A 135 21.55 13.31 -7.04
C ALA A 135 22.72 12.42 -7.50
N LEU A 136 23.26 11.59 -6.59
CA LEU A 136 24.33 10.67 -6.92
C LEU A 136 23.87 9.58 -7.89
N ALA A 137 22.66 9.03 -7.70
CA ALA A 137 22.12 7.98 -8.57
C ALA A 137 22.00 8.48 -10.02
N HIS A 138 21.53 9.70 -10.23
CA HIS A 138 21.48 10.30 -11.57
C HIS A 138 22.89 10.59 -12.12
N ALA A 139 23.81 11.11 -11.31
CA ALA A 139 25.18 11.40 -11.73
C ALA A 139 25.95 10.14 -12.15
N GLU A 140 25.75 9.04 -11.44
CA GLU A 140 26.37 7.73 -11.72
C GLU A 140 25.54 6.86 -12.69
N GLN A 141 24.39 7.36 -13.16
CA GLN A 141 23.46 6.61 -14.04
C GLN A 141 23.04 5.26 -13.46
N LEU A 142 22.75 5.24 -12.15
CA LEU A 142 22.30 4.04 -11.46
C LEU A 142 20.94 3.61 -11.97
N GLU A 143 20.86 2.49 -12.70
CA GLU A 143 19.59 2.00 -13.28
C GLU A 143 18.46 1.88 -12.25
N ALA A 144 18.78 1.48 -11.02
CA ALA A 144 17.79 1.26 -9.97
C ALA A 144 16.91 2.48 -9.65
N ILE A 145 17.41 3.72 -9.89
CA ILE A 145 16.66 4.94 -9.61
C ILE A 145 15.46 5.10 -10.54
N ASP A 146 15.58 4.68 -11.79
CA ASP A 146 14.48 4.77 -12.77
C ASP A 146 13.33 3.82 -12.42
N TRP A 147 13.65 2.68 -11.77
CA TRP A 147 12.68 1.67 -11.36
C TRP A 147 11.89 2.05 -10.09
N CYS A 148 12.26 3.13 -9.44
CA CYS A 148 11.54 3.69 -8.30
C CYS A 148 11.02 5.12 -8.55
N GLY A 149 10.84 5.49 -9.80
CA GLY A 149 10.25 6.77 -10.21
C GLY A 149 11.23 7.91 -10.41
N GLY A 150 12.54 7.64 -10.38
CA GLY A 150 13.59 8.65 -10.63
C GLY A 150 13.96 9.50 -9.41
N VAL A 151 13.31 9.32 -8.26
CA VAL A 151 13.60 10.04 -7.01
C VAL A 151 13.57 9.07 -5.84
N TYR A 152 14.63 9.03 -5.04
CA TYR A 152 14.67 8.25 -3.81
C TYR A 152 13.99 9.01 -2.68
N SER A 153 13.00 8.40 -2.04
CA SER A 153 12.22 9.06 -1.00
C SER A 153 12.95 9.10 0.35
N HIS A 154 12.75 10.17 1.11
CA HIS A 154 13.17 10.28 2.51
C HIS A 154 12.45 9.30 3.45
N GLU A 155 11.35 8.72 2.99
CA GLU A 155 10.61 7.68 3.71
C GLU A 155 11.29 6.30 3.63
N TRP A 156 12.29 6.10 2.77
CA TRP A 156 12.81 4.79 2.40
C TRP A 156 14.12 4.42 3.10
N GLY A 157 14.44 3.13 3.02
CA GLY A 157 15.43 2.44 3.83
C GLY A 157 16.82 3.06 3.86
N PHE A 158 17.47 3.28 2.71
CA PHE A 158 18.84 3.83 2.68
C PHE A 158 18.90 5.25 3.25
N ALA A 159 17.91 6.10 2.96
CA ALA A 159 17.88 7.46 3.49
C ALA A 159 17.79 7.45 5.03
N LYS A 160 16.84 6.68 5.58
CA LYS A 160 16.67 6.54 7.03
C LYS A 160 17.87 5.91 7.70
N LEU A 161 18.46 4.89 7.11
CA LEU A 161 19.66 4.25 7.65
C LEU A 161 20.85 5.20 7.68
N LEU A 162 21.08 5.96 6.60
CA LEU A 162 22.16 6.94 6.55
C LEU A 162 21.93 8.05 7.58
N HIS A 163 20.70 8.55 7.68
CA HIS A 163 20.31 9.52 8.70
C HIS A 163 20.61 8.98 10.11
N TRP A 164 20.18 7.75 10.40
CA TRP A 164 20.44 7.12 11.70
C TRP A 164 21.94 7.02 11.99
N LEU A 165 22.73 6.55 11.02
CA LEU A 165 24.18 6.43 11.17
C LEU A 165 24.86 7.78 11.42
N ARG A 166 24.42 8.86 10.76
CA ARG A 166 24.97 10.21 10.97
C ARG A 166 24.68 10.77 12.35
N HIS A 167 23.48 10.51 12.88
CA HIS A 167 22.95 11.14 14.09
C HIS A 167 23.11 10.30 15.37
N ASN A 168 23.63 9.05 15.28
CA ASN A 168 23.84 8.18 16.43
C ASN A 168 25.27 7.62 16.49
N PRO A 169 26.32 8.48 16.56
CA PRO A 169 27.70 8.04 16.56
C PRO A 169 28.05 7.06 17.68
N GLU A 170 27.42 7.20 18.85
CA GLU A 170 27.63 6.35 20.02
C GLU A 170 27.08 4.93 19.87
N LYS A 171 26.09 4.73 18.99
CA LYS A 171 25.45 3.41 18.74
C LYS A 171 26.09 2.65 17.59
N ARG A 172 26.83 3.33 16.69
CA ARG A 172 27.39 2.73 15.46
C ARG A 172 28.28 1.52 15.73
N GLY A 173 29.02 1.52 16.85
CA GLY A 173 29.92 0.42 17.19
C GLY A 173 29.21 -0.93 17.38
N ASN A 174 27.92 -0.92 17.71
CA ASN A 174 27.11 -2.11 17.88
C ASN A 174 26.25 -2.43 16.65
N PHE A 175 26.26 -1.59 15.60
CA PHE A 175 25.43 -1.76 14.43
C PHE A 175 25.88 -2.95 13.57
N ALA A 176 25.04 -3.96 13.45
CA ALA A 176 25.27 -5.10 12.57
C ALA A 176 24.53 -4.93 11.24
N THR A 177 23.23 -4.63 11.29
CA THR A 177 22.38 -4.48 10.11
C THR A 177 21.10 -3.68 10.45
N ALA A 178 20.24 -3.45 9.44
CA ALA A 178 18.91 -2.89 9.61
C ALA A 178 17.87 -3.80 8.95
N PHE A 179 16.64 -3.77 9.47
CA PHE A 179 15.51 -4.53 8.95
C PHE A 179 14.31 -3.61 8.67
N GLU A 180 13.48 -4.03 7.73
CA GLU A 180 12.11 -3.56 7.63
C GLU A 180 11.25 -4.22 8.71
N HIS A 181 10.16 -3.59 9.06
CA HIS A 181 9.29 -4.01 10.17
C HIS A 181 8.79 -5.45 10.01
N CYS A 182 8.32 -5.83 8.80
CA CYS A 182 7.86 -7.20 8.54
C CYS A 182 8.94 -8.26 8.80
N ASP A 183 10.19 -7.98 8.42
CA ASP A 183 11.31 -8.91 8.61
C ASP A 183 11.69 -9.02 10.09
N MET A 184 11.75 -7.86 10.78
CA MET A 184 12.10 -7.82 12.21
C MET A 184 11.09 -8.55 13.07
N VAL A 185 9.78 -8.38 12.82
CA VAL A 185 8.73 -9.08 13.58
C VAL A 185 8.76 -10.58 13.31
N ALA A 186 8.88 -10.99 12.04
CA ALA A 186 8.96 -12.41 11.67
C ALA A 186 10.16 -13.10 12.36
N ALA A 187 11.35 -12.47 12.31
CA ALA A 187 12.55 -12.98 12.95
C ALA A 187 12.41 -13.05 14.49
N THR A 188 11.81 -12.01 15.10
CA THR A 188 11.53 -11.98 16.55
C THR A 188 10.61 -13.11 16.97
N LEU A 189 9.50 -13.31 16.27
CA LEU A 189 8.55 -14.40 16.54
C LEU A 189 9.18 -15.78 16.36
N ALA A 190 10.06 -15.94 15.37
CA ALA A 190 10.80 -17.16 15.15
C ALA A 190 11.91 -17.42 16.20
N GLY A 191 12.20 -16.44 17.07
CA GLY A 191 13.25 -16.56 18.08
C GLY A 191 14.66 -16.51 17.51
N VAL A 192 14.86 -15.82 16.38
CA VAL A 192 16.17 -15.61 15.77
C VAL A 192 17.02 -14.75 16.70
N THR A 193 18.25 -15.19 16.98
CA THR A 193 19.23 -14.49 17.84
C THR A 193 20.54 -14.15 17.13
N ASP A 194 20.62 -14.45 15.85
CA ASP A 194 21.73 -14.08 14.95
C ASP A 194 21.13 -13.32 13.75
N ALA A 195 21.37 -12.03 13.69
CA ALA A 195 20.79 -11.13 12.68
C ALA A 195 21.07 -11.58 11.23
N THR A 196 22.15 -12.35 10.99
CA THR A 196 22.49 -12.89 9.67
C THR A 196 21.59 -14.05 9.22
N LYS A 197 20.77 -14.59 10.11
CA LYS A 197 19.84 -15.71 9.85
C LYS A 197 18.41 -15.25 9.61
N ALA A 198 18.12 -13.98 9.81
CA ALA A 198 16.81 -13.42 9.51
C ALA A 198 16.63 -13.28 7.99
N LYS A 199 15.52 -13.81 7.47
CA LYS A 199 15.14 -13.64 6.06
C LYS A 199 14.63 -12.23 5.80
N ARG A 200 14.72 -11.79 4.55
CA ARG A 200 14.32 -10.46 4.10
C ARG A 200 13.24 -10.56 3.04
N SER A 201 12.23 -9.71 3.15
CA SER A 201 11.13 -9.63 2.21
C SER A 201 11.56 -8.99 0.89
N VAL A 202 11.36 -9.69 -0.21
CA VAL A 202 11.50 -9.14 -1.57
C VAL A 202 10.59 -7.92 -1.76
N CYS A 203 9.39 -7.92 -1.18
CA CYS A 203 8.48 -6.77 -1.20
C CYS A 203 9.15 -5.54 -0.57
N ALA A 204 9.61 -5.65 0.67
CA ALA A 204 10.17 -4.54 1.42
C ALA A 204 11.50 -4.05 0.80
N MET A 205 12.39 -4.98 0.49
CA MET A 205 13.70 -4.63 -0.04
C MET A 205 13.63 -4.08 -1.48
N GLY A 206 12.75 -4.62 -2.31
CA GLY A 206 12.56 -4.16 -3.68
C GLY A 206 11.97 -2.77 -3.76
N HIS A 207 10.90 -2.51 -3.01
CA HIS A 207 10.22 -1.20 -3.07
C HIS A 207 10.93 -0.08 -2.31
N LYS A 208 11.73 -0.40 -1.27
CA LYS A 208 12.28 0.65 -0.39
C LYS A 208 13.81 0.67 -0.30
N TRP A 209 14.52 -0.36 -0.81
CA TRP A 209 15.97 -0.48 -0.73
C TRP A 209 16.64 -0.68 -2.07
N LEU A 210 15.95 -0.40 -3.18
CA LEU A 210 16.47 -0.55 -4.55
C LEU A 210 16.97 -1.98 -4.85
N TRP A 211 16.43 -2.99 -4.17
CA TRP A 211 16.77 -4.37 -4.44
C TRP A 211 16.01 -4.87 -5.68
N ASN A 212 16.71 -5.55 -6.59
CA ASN A 212 16.06 -6.21 -7.73
C ASN A 212 17.00 -7.29 -8.28
N PRO A 213 16.48 -8.46 -8.70
CA PRO A 213 17.31 -9.49 -9.35
C PRO A 213 17.95 -9.03 -10.67
N LYS A 214 17.41 -7.99 -11.31
CA LYS A 214 17.94 -7.43 -12.56
C LYS A 214 19.38 -6.93 -12.45
N TRP A 215 19.79 -6.40 -11.30
CA TRP A 215 21.15 -5.92 -11.00
C TRP A 215 21.79 -6.65 -9.82
N ASP A 216 21.44 -7.93 -9.66
CA ASP A 216 22.03 -8.82 -8.66
C ASP A 216 21.88 -8.31 -7.21
N GLY A 217 20.66 -7.89 -6.86
CA GLY A 217 20.27 -7.52 -5.50
C GLY A 217 20.30 -6.01 -5.22
N LEU A 218 21.01 -5.60 -4.17
CA LEU A 218 21.14 -4.20 -3.76
C LEU A 218 22.10 -3.42 -4.70
N PRO A 219 22.04 -2.07 -4.69
CA PRO A 219 23.00 -1.23 -5.42
C PRO A 219 24.46 -1.62 -5.13
N PRO A 220 25.38 -1.41 -6.09
CA PRO A 220 26.78 -1.74 -5.92
C PRO A 220 27.40 -1.05 -4.69
N GLN A 221 28.29 -1.75 -3.96
CA GLN A 221 28.97 -1.17 -2.80
C GLN A 221 29.75 0.11 -3.16
N GLU A 222 30.30 0.18 -4.37
CA GLU A 222 31.02 1.38 -4.84
C GLU A 222 30.10 2.62 -4.86
N PHE A 223 28.87 2.48 -5.35
CA PHE A 223 27.87 3.56 -5.30
C PHE A 223 27.56 3.98 -3.86
N LEU A 224 27.34 3.01 -2.97
CA LEU A 224 27.00 3.26 -1.56
C LEU A 224 28.18 3.94 -0.83
N SER A 225 29.42 3.53 -1.09
CA SER A 225 30.61 4.17 -0.51
C SER A 225 30.87 5.60 -1.03
N LYS A 226 30.52 5.88 -2.29
CA LYS A 226 30.58 7.25 -2.84
C LYS A 226 29.55 8.18 -2.19
N LEU A 227 28.41 7.63 -1.76
CA LEU A 227 27.37 8.41 -1.10
C LEU A 227 27.84 8.94 0.27
N ASP A 228 28.41 8.06 1.10
CA ASP A 228 28.93 8.42 2.42
C ASP A 228 29.92 7.33 2.91
N PRO A 229 31.07 7.70 3.53
CA PRO A 229 31.96 6.73 4.15
C PRO A 229 31.32 5.84 5.22
N LEU A 230 30.22 6.29 5.86
CA LEU A 230 29.45 5.48 6.80
C LEU A 230 28.76 4.28 6.13
N PHE A 231 28.66 4.28 4.81
CA PHE A 231 28.14 3.17 4.03
C PHE A 231 29.21 2.22 3.51
N ASP A 232 30.48 2.40 3.90
CA ASP A 232 31.53 1.42 3.59
C ASP A 232 31.18 0.04 4.17
N GLY A 233 31.07 -0.97 3.30
CA GLY A 233 30.66 -2.31 3.67
C GLY A 233 29.17 -2.50 3.98
N ILE A 234 28.33 -1.50 3.77
CA ILE A 234 26.90 -1.58 4.13
C ILE A 234 26.14 -2.63 3.30
N ARG A 235 26.51 -2.82 2.01
CA ARG A 235 25.88 -3.84 1.16
C ARG A 235 26.00 -5.23 1.77
N ALA A 236 27.19 -5.57 2.29
CA ALA A 236 27.41 -6.86 2.98
C ALA A 236 26.65 -6.97 4.31
N LYS A 237 26.45 -5.87 5.05
CA LYS A 237 25.64 -5.85 6.26
C LYS A 237 24.16 -6.01 6.00
N LEU A 238 23.67 -5.55 4.85
CA LEU A 238 22.29 -5.68 4.43
C LEU A 238 22.04 -6.98 3.63
N ASP A 239 23.09 -7.74 3.33
CA ASP A 239 22.98 -9.02 2.64
C ASP A 239 22.20 -10.05 3.46
N GLY A 240 21.68 -11.07 2.79
CA GLY A 240 20.87 -12.12 3.43
C GLY A 240 20.07 -12.92 2.42
N GLU A 241 19.17 -13.73 2.94
CA GLU A 241 18.25 -14.54 2.15
C GLU A 241 16.99 -13.72 1.84
N TYR A 242 16.90 -13.26 0.57
CA TYR A 242 15.76 -12.47 0.06
C TYR A 242 14.71 -13.41 -0.51
N GLU A 243 13.50 -13.37 0.05
CA GLU A 243 12.46 -14.35 -0.25
C GLU A 243 11.11 -13.70 -0.53
N THR A 244 10.32 -14.37 -1.34
CA THR A 244 8.93 -14.04 -1.62
C THR A 244 8.00 -14.58 -0.53
N SER A 245 6.78 -14.06 -0.45
CA SER A 245 5.82 -14.36 0.62
C SER A 245 5.27 -15.81 0.64
N ASP A 246 5.54 -16.62 -0.38
CA ASP A 246 5.25 -18.07 -0.39
C ASP A 246 6.32 -18.91 0.35
N LYS A 247 7.40 -18.28 0.80
CA LYS A 247 8.47 -18.94 1.55
C LYS A 247 8.31 -18.73 3.05
N ILE A 248 8.81 -19.69 3.83
CA ILE A 248 8.76 -19.64 5.28
C ILE A 248 9.94 -18.81 5.80
N ALA A 249 9.65 -17.74 6.54
CA ALA A 249 10.65 -16.92 7.24
C ALA A 249 11.17 -17.63 8.49
N GLY A 250 10.31 -18.38 9.16
CA GLY A 250 10.65 -19.12 10.38
C GLY A 250 9.45 -19.87 10.95
N HIS A 251 9.62 -20.40 12.16
CA HIS A 251 8.54 -21.07 12.89
C HIS A 251 8.40 -20.42 14.26
N LEU A 252 7.17 -20.28 14.74
CA LEU A 252 6.86 -19.63 16.00
C LEU A 252 7.63 -20.28 17.17
N SER A 253 8.47 -19.50 17.84
CA SER A 253 9.29 -19.98 18.94
C SER A 253 8.46 -20.31 20.18
N PRO A 254 8.92 -21.21 21.08
CA PRO A 254 8.20 -21.53 22.30
C PRO A 254 7.88 -20.33 23.17
N LYS A 255 8.80 -19.36 23.27
CA LYS A 255 8.61 -18.10 24.01
C LYS A 255 7.39 -17.32 23.52
N TRP A 256 7.30 -17.10 22.21
CA TRP A 256 6.22 -16.30 21.63
C TRP A 256 4.91 -17.09 21.53
N ALA A 257 4.99 -18.42 21.33
CA ALA A 257 3.83 -19.29 21.38
C ALA A 257 3.13 -19.23 22.75
N GLU A 258 3.88 -19.36 23.84
CA GLU A 258 3.36 -19.24 25.20
C GLU A 258 2.79 -17.84 25.45
N ALA A 259 3.51 -16.77 25.06
CA ALA A 259 3.07 -15.41 25.23
C ALA A 259 1.73 -15.14 24.52
N MET A 260 1.56 -15.61 23.29
CA MET A 260 0.38 -15.37 22.44
C MET A 260 -0.75 -16.40 22.67
N GLY A 261 -0.50 -17.49 23.38
CA GLY A 261 -1.46 -18.58 23.58
C GLY A 261 -1.64 -19.44 22.33
N LEU A 262 -0.59 -19.59 21.54
CA LEU A 262 -0.54 -20.39 20.31
C LEU A 262 0.33 -21.63 20.49
N ARG A 263 0.31 -22.52 19.50
CA ARG A 263 1.21 -23.69 19.45
C ARG A 263 2.58 -23.29 18.91
N ALA A 264 3.65 -23.72 19.57
CA ALA A 264 5.01 -23.55 19.06
C ALA A 264 5.23 -24.34 17.74
N GLY A 265 6.10 -23.84 16.89
CA GLY A 265 6.49 -24.50 15.66
C GLY A 265 5.55 -24.28 14.47
N ILE A 266 4.47 -23.51 14.60
CA ILE A 266 3.65 -23.12 13.45
C ILE A 266 4.44 -22.22 12.49
N PRO A 267 4.25 -22.35 11.16
CA PRO A 267 5.01 -21.60 10.17
C PRO A 267 4.63 -20.12 10.18
N ILE A 268 5.65 -19.29 9.89
CA ILE A 268 5.55 -17.86 9.68
C ILE A 268 6.10 -17.60 8.27
N PRO A 269 5.28 -17.27 7.27
CA PRO A 269 5.77 -16.90 5.94
C PRO A 269 6.50 -15.56 5.98
N VAL A 270 7.29 -15.27 4.93
CA VAL A 270 7.93 -13.97 4.74
C VAL A 270 6.86 -12.91 4.58
N GLY A 271 6.93 -11.86 5.39
CA GLY A 271 5.96 -10.77 5.41
C GLY A 271 6.08 -9.81 4.22
N ALA A 272 5.15 -8.87 4.14
CA ALA A 272 5.14 -7.82 3.12
C ALA A 272 4.60 -6.50 3.70
N PHE A 273 4.43 -5.49 2.84
CA PHE A 273 3.73 -4.27 3.21
C PHE A 273 2.20 -4.46 3.16
N ASP A 274 1.51 -3.75 4.04
CA ASP A 274 0.06 -3.77 4.23
C ASP A 274 -0.72 -3.59 2.91
N ALA A 275 -0.46 -2.52 2.16
CA ALA A 275 -1.15 -2.25 0.90
C ALA A 275 -0.95 -3.35 -0.16
N HIS A 276 0.20 -4.04 -0.16
CA HIS A 276 0.49 -5.13 -1.10
C HIS A 276 -0.35 -6.37 -0.77
N TRP A 277 -0.45 -6.70 0.51
CA TRP A 277 -1.28 -7.82 0.94
C TRP A 277 -2.77 -7.47 1.00
N ASP A 278 -3.12 -6.21 1.25
CA ASP A 278 -4.50 -5.74 1.06
C ASP A 278 -4.98 -5.93 -0.38
N ALA A 279 -4.10 -5.75 -1.37
CA ALA A 279 -4.43 -6.06 -2.76
C ALA A 279 -4.74 -7.55 -2.96
N ILE A 280 -3.96 -8.46 -2.37
CA ILE A 280 -4.25 -9.91 -2.39
C ILE A 280 -5.57 -10.22 -1.71
N GLY A 281 -5.82 -9.65 -0.51
CA GLY A 281 -7.08 -9.79 0.23
C GLY A 281 -8.29 -9.21 -0.48
N ALA A 282 -8.08 -8.18 -1.30
CA ALA A 282 -9.10 -7.62 -2.19
C ALA A 282 -9.36 -8.46 -3.44
N GLY A 283 -8.64 -9.57 -3.65
CA GLY A 283 -8.81 -10.46 -4.79
C GLY A 283 -8.10 -9.98 -6.06
N CYS A 284 -7.01 -9.21 -5.93
CA CYS A 284 -6.18 -8.75 -7.04
C CYS A 284 -5.62 -9.92 -7.84
N ARG A 285 -5.72 -9.85 -9.16
CA ARG A 285 -5.17 -10.79 -10.14
C ARG A 285 -4.42 -10.05 -11.24
N GLU A 286 -3.76 -10.78 -12.12
CA GLU A 286 -3.17 -10.19 -13.31
C GLU A 286 -4.21 -9.37 -14.10
N GLY A 287 -3.86 -8.16 -14.49
CA GLY A 287 -4.75 -7.22 -15.17
C GLY A 287 -5.60 -6.34 -14.24
N ASP A 288 -5.63 -6.62 -12.96
CA ASP A 288 -6.33 -5.79 -11.98
C ASP A 288 -5.43 -4.67 -11.45
N VAL A 289 -6.08 -3.57 -11.08
CA VAL A 289 -5.49 -2.50 -10.30
C VAL A 289 -6.30 -2.33 -9.02
N VAL A 290 -5.64 -2.36 -7.89
CA VAL A 290 -6.26 -2.13 -6.58
C VAL A 290 -5.84 -0.77 -6.03
N ASN A 291 -6.82 0.09 -5.80
CA ASN A 291 -6.64 1.34 -5.06
C ASN A 291 -6.93 1.10 -3.59
N VAL A 292 -5.91 1.06 -2.76
CA VAL A 292 -6.07 1.01 -1.30
C VAL A 292 -6.22 2.44 -0.81
N VAL A 293 -7.47 2.88 -0.65
CA VAL A 293 -7.83 4.28 -0.36
C VAL A 293 -8.00 4.49 1.13
N GLY A 294 -7.05 5.21 1.71
CA GLY A 294 -7.03 5.61 3.11
C GLY A 294 -6.69 7.10 3.27
N THR A 295 -5.83 7.44 4.22
CA THR A 295 -5.23 8.78 4.40
C THR A 295 -4.57 9.27 3.11
N SER A 296 -3.75 8.41 2.52
CA SER A 296 -3.26 8.48 1.13
C SER A 296 -3.89 7.35 0.30
N THR A 297 -3.49 7.19 -0.95
CA THR A 297 -3.90 6.04 -1.76
C THR A 297 -2.66 5.29 -2.23
N CYS A 298 -2.58 3.99 -1.97
CA CYS A 298 -1.66 3.09 -2.64
C CYS A 298 -2.37 2.43 -3.82
N ILE A 299 -1.72 2.42 -4.99
CA ILE A 299 -2.20 1.79 -6.22
C ILE A 299 -1.30 0.62 -6.51
N ILE A 300 -1.85 -0.58 -6.46
CA ILE A 300 -1.11 -1.83 -6.63
C ILE A 300 -1.63 -2.54 -7.88
N ALA A 301 -0.72 -2.93 -8.76
CA ALA A 301 -1.00 -3.77 -9.90
C ALA A 301 -0.03 -4.95 -9.95
N MET A 302 -0.41 -5.98 -10.72
CA MET A 302 0.42 -7.16 -10.97
C MET A 302 0.47 -7.48 -12.44
N GLU A 303 1.66 -7.78 -12.95
CA GLU A 303 1.88 -8.20 -14.33
C GLU A 303 2.93 -9.32 -14.44
N LYS A 304 2.91 -10.07 -15.54
CA LYS A 304 3.90 -11.15 -15.76
C LYS A 304 5.30 -10.64 -16.07
N ARG A 305 5.43 -9.48 -16.66
CA ARG A 305 6.71 -8.92 -17.12
C ARG A 305 7.08 -7.70 -16.30
N ALA A 306 8.33 -7.63 -15.85
CA ALA A 306 8.85 -6.42 -15.26
C ALA A 306 9.08 -5.37 -16.36
N THR A 307 8.18 -4.39 -16.45
CA THR A 307 8.27 -3.28 -17.41
C THR A 307 8.52 -1.98 -16.67
N LEU A 308 9.55 -1.24 -17.07
CA LEU A 308 9.82 0.08 -16.49
C LEU A 308 8.64 1.03 -16.79
N VAL A 309 8.05 1.58 -15.74
CA VAL A 309 7.01 2.60 -15.81
C VAL A 309 7.55 3.88 -15.19
N PRO A 310 7.88 4.90 -15.98
CA PRO A 310 8.45 6.14 -15.47
C PRO A 310 7.52 6.85 -14.47
N GLY A 311 8.05 7.20 -13.32
CA GLY A 311 7.34 7.95 -12.28
C GLY A 311 6.47 7.10 -11.34
N VAL A 312 6.54 5.75 -11.39
CA VAL A 312 5.90 4.91 -10.34
C VAL A 312 6.86 4.63 -9.19
N CYS A 313 6.31 4.36 -8.01
CA CYS A 313 7.09 4.20 -6.78
C CYS A 313 7.95 2.93 -6.75
N GLY A 314 7.62 1.91 -7.56
CA GLY A 314 8.40 0.69 -7.65
C GLY A 314 7.81 -0.33 -8.61
N VAL A 315 8.70 -1.08 -9.29
CA VAL A 315 8.38 -2.22 -10.14
C VAL A 315 9.28 -3.38 -9.70
N VAL A 316 8.71 -4.33 -8.96
CA VAL A 316 9.49 -5.35 -8.25
C VAL A 316 8.94 -6.76 -8.50
N PRO A 317 9.73 -7.66 -9.11
CA PRO A 317 9.33 -9.05 -9.28
C PRO A 317 9.10 -9.75 -7.93
N GLY A 318 7.96 -10.45 -7.79
CA GLY A 318 7.64 -11.23 -6.59
C GLY A 318 7.17 -10.44 -5.38
N SER A 319 6.95 -9.12 -5.48
CA SER A 319 6.67 -8.28 -4.31
C SER A 319 5.24 -8.37 -3.78
N VAL A 320 4.25 -8.56 -4.64
CA VAL A 320 2.84 -8.69 -4.27
C VAL A 320 2.41 -10.15 -4.31
N HIS A 321 2.74 -10.81 -5.40
CA HIS A 321 2.48 -12.20 -5.67
C HIS A 321 3.78 -12.86 -6.18
N PRO A 322 4.18 -14.03 -5.67
CA PRO A 322 5.48 -14.65 -5.98
C PRO A 322 5.76 -14.85 -7.48
N GLN A 323 4.72 -15.05 -8.29
CA GLN A 323 4.85 -15.34 -9.72
C GLN A 323 4.69 -14.11 -10.63
N TYR A 324 4.38 -12.94 -10.07
CA TYR A 324 4.13 -11.72 -10.82
C TYR A 324 5.07 -10.59 -10.38
N THR A 325 5.25 -9.64 -11.27
CA THR A 325 5.89 -8.36 -10.92
C THR A 325 4.84 -7.44 -10.32
N GLY A 326 5.10 -6.95 -9.12
CA GLY A 326 4.28 -5.93 -8.46
C GLY A 326 4.67 -4.53 -8.93
N VAL A 327 3.67 -3.70 -9.19
CA VAL A 327 3.82 -2.29 -9.52
C VAL A 327 3.15 -1.47 -8.42
N GLU A 328 3.92 -0.59 -7.78
CA GLU A 328 3.43 0.32 -6.74
C GLU A 328 3.40 1.75 -7.26
N ALA A 329 2.25 2.39 -7.13
CA ALA A 329 2.01 3.79 -7.41
C ALA A 329 1.11 4.40 -6.32
N GLY A 330 0.71 5.66 -6.44
CA GLY A 330 -0.30 6.20 -5.54
C GLY A 330 -0.35 7.72 -5.45
N LEU A 331 -1.32 8.19 -4.65
CA LEU A 331 -1.52 9.59 -4.32
C LEU A 331 -0.96 9.86 -2.93
N SER A 332 -0.22 10.96 -2.77
CA SER A 332 0.37 11.35 -1.49
C SER A 332 -0.67 11.71 -0.42
N ALA A 333 -1.87 12.12 -0.83
CA ALA A 333 -2.99 12.41 0.06
C ALA A 333 -4.32 12.11 -0.63
N THR A 334 -5.28 11.60 0.12
CA THR A 334 -6.68 11.38 -0.29
C THR A 334 -7.60 11.72 0.89
N GLY A 335 -7.70 10.87 1.90
CA GLY A 335 -8.47 11.15 3.11
C GLY A 335 -7.99 12.38 3.86
N ASP A 336 -6.70 12.64 3.87
CA ASP A 336 -6.11 13.83 4.49
C ASP A 336 -6.60 15.13 3.83
N ILE A 337 -6.82 15.13 2.50
CA ILE A 337 -7.43 16.27 1.81
C ILE A 337 -8.85 16.50 2.31
N PHE A 338 -9.64 15.43 2.42
CA PHE A 338 -11.02 15.50 2.89
C PHE A 338 -11.09 16.02 4.34
N GLU A 339 -10.23 15.49 5.21
CA GLU A 339 -10.11 15.94 6.61
C GLU A 339 -9.64 17.40 6.70
N ALA A 340 -8.69 17.83 5.87
CA ALA A 340 -8.22 19.20 5.83
C ALA A 340 -9.34 20.18 5.42
N ILE A 341 -10.16 19.82 4.45
CA ILE A 341 -11.33 20.61 4.03
C ILE A 341 -12.34 20.70 5.18
N ALA A 342 -12.70 19.57 5.79
CA ALA A 342 -13.64 19.53 6.90
C ALA A 342 -13.15 20.33 8.11
N ARG A 343 -11.86 20.21 8.46
CA ARG A 343 -11.23 20.99 9.53
C ARG A 343 -11.27 22.50 9.27
N ARG A 344 -10.97 22.95 8.04
CA ARG A 344 -11.08 24.37 7.66
C ARG A 344 -12.52 24.88 7.77
N ALA A 345 -13.49 24.03 7.48
CA ALA A 345 -14.92 24.33 7.60
C ALA A 345 -15.47 24.22 9.04
N GLY A 346 -14.64 23.81 10.01
CA GLY A 346 -15.05 23.65 11.40
C GLY A 346 -16.02 22.47 11.63
N THR A 347 -15.96 21.42 10.80
CA THR A 347 -16.85 20.27 10.84
C THR A 347 -16.12 18.95 10.59
N LYS A 348 -16.84 17.85 10.39
CA LYS A 348 -16.31 16.52 10.08
C LYS A 348 -16.60 16.14 8.64
N VAL A 349 -15.78 15.28 8.04
CA VAL A 349 -16.00 14.74 6.68
C VAL A 349 -17.37 14.09 6.55
N SER A 350 -17.81 13.33 7.57
CA SER A 350 -19.11 12.67 7.57
C SER A 350 -20.30 13.65 7.46
N GLU A 351 -20.18 14.85 8.03
CA GLU A 351 -21.21 15.88 7.91
C GLU A 351 -21.18 16.56 6.55
N LEU A 352 -19.98 16.91 6.04
CA LEU A 352 -19.84 17.48 4.69
C LEU A 352 -20.25 16.53 3.58
N SER A 353 -20.16 15.23 3.81
CA SER A 353 -20.56 14.21 2.81
C SER A 353 -22.07 14.05 2.67
N LYS A 354 -22.87 14.54 3.62
CA LYS A 354 -24.33 14.42 3.56
C LYS A 354 -24.89 15.18 2.36
N GLY A 355 -25.65 14.48 1.51
CA GLY A 355 -26.29 15.06 0.32
C GLY A 355 -25.40 15.11 -0.93
N LEU A 356 -24.14 14.69 -0.86
CA LEU A 356 -23.29 14.59 -2.05
C LEU A 356 -23.78 13.56 -3.06
N GLU A 357 -24.64 12.62 -2.65
CA GLU A 357 -25.29 11.67 -3.55
C GLU A 357 -26.18 12.33 -4.61
N SER A 358 -26.63 13.55 -4.35
CA SER A 358 -27.40 14.35 -5.31
C SER A 358 -26.53 15.17 -6.26
N TYR A 359 -25.22 15.24 -6.01
CA TYR A 359 -24.29 16.00 -6.86
C TYR A 359 -24.06 15.27 -8.17
N ARG A 360 -23.98 16.04 -9.25
CA ARG A 360 -23.70 15.53 -10.59
C ARG A 360 -22.30 15.87 -11.03
N ALA A 361 -21.76 15.07 -11.94
CA ALA A 361 -20.43 15.27 -12.52
C ALA A 361 -20.22 16.72 -12.98
N GLY A 362 -19.20 17.40 -12.44
CA GLY A 362 -18.81 18.74 -12.83
C GLY A 362 -19.77 19.88 -12.46
N GLN A 363 -20.86 19.62 -11.72
CA GLN A 363 -21.88 20.65 -11.40
C GLN A 363 -21.33 21.83 -10.61
N THR A 364 -20.26 21.65 -9.85
CA THR A 364 -19.64 22.71 -9.06
C THR A 364 -18.95 23.73 -9.96
N GLY A 365 -18.37 23.28 -11.09
CA GLY A 365 -17.47 24.10 -11.90
C GLY A 365 -16.11 24.31 -11.27
N LEU A 366 -15.81 23.59 -10.18
CA LEU A 366 -14.47 23.53 -9.59
C LEU A 366 -13.65 22.43 -10.27
N LEU A 367 -12.35 22.67 -10.43
CA LEU A 367 -11.37 21.68 -10.87
C LEU A 367 -10.20 21.69 -9.91
N ARG A 368 -9.87 20.51 -9.31
CA ARG A 368 -8.85 20.44 -8.27
C ARG A 368 -7.72 19.49 -8.62
N LEU A 369 -6.48 20.00 -8.56
CA LEU A 369 -5.25 19.20 -8.53
C LEU A 369 -4.93 18.82 -7.08
N SER A 370 -4.92 17.53 -6.79
CA SER A 370 -4.85 16.96 -5.42
C SER A 370 -3.40 16.77 -4.97
N TRP A 371 -2.60 17.85 -4.98
CA TRP A 371 -1.19 17.85 -4.60
C TRP A 371 -0.92 18.38 -3.19
N ASP A 372 -1.92 18.35 -2.32
CA ASP A 372 -1.82 18.92 -0.96
C ASP A 372 -0.65 18.39 -0.14
N ASN A 373 -0.13 17.21 -0.49
CA ASN A 373 1.08 16.63 0.07
C ASN A 373 2.07 16.23 -1.05
N GLY A 374 2.21 17.06 -2.09
CA GLY A 374 3.04 16.78 -3.26
C GLY A 374 2.46 15.73 -4.20
N ASP A 375 3.26 15.36 -5.20
CA ASP A 375 2.97 14.32 -6.18
C ASP A 375 4.02 13.22 -6.08
N ARG A 376 3.65 11.99 -5.69
CA ARG A 376 4.60 10.88 -5.56
C ARG A 376 4.63 9.95 -6.77
N THR A 377 3.71 10.12 -7.73
CA THR A 377 3.61 9.27 -8.90
C THR A 377 3.37 10.10 -10.15
N VAL A 378 4.09 9.82 -11.21
CA VAL A 378 4.16 10.47 -12.52
C VAL A 378 5.08 11.70 -12.51
N LEU A 379 4.80 12.75 -11.73
CA LEU A 379 5.68 13.92 -11.64
C LEU A 379 6.80 13.75 -10.60
N VAL A 380 6.56 12.96 -9.58
CA VAL A 380 7.46 12.66 -8.46
C VAL A 380 8.08 13.94 -7.88
N ASN A 381 7.22 14.87 -7.49
CA ASN A 381 7.60 16.19 -7.00
C ASN A 381 6.88 16.53 -5.68
N SER A 382 7.59 16.44 -4.57
CA SER A 382 7.08 16.75 -3.24
C SER A 382 6.87 18.25 -2.96
N GLU A 383 7.35 19.14 -3.83
CA GLU A 383 7.21 20.59 -3.68
C GLU A 383 5.88 21.12 -4.23
N LEU A 384 5.08 20.28 -4.89
CA LEU A 384 3.77 20.68 -5.41
C LEU A 384 2.76 20.85 -4.27
N GLY A 385 1.87 21.82 -4.44
CA GLY A 385 0.76 22.09 -3.52
C GLY A 385 -0.60 21.98 -4.20
N GLY A 386 -1.65 21.68 -3.45
CA GLY A 386 -3.02 21.58 -3.98
C GLY A 386 -3.49 22.87 -4.67
N VAL A 387 -4.16 22.73 -5.81
CA VAL A 387 -4.70 23.85 -6.60
C VAL A 387 -6.18 23.61 -6.88
N THR A 388 -7.03 24.59 -6.59
CA THR A 388 -8.45 24.55 -6.98
C THR A 388 -8.80 25.77 -7.84
N LEU A 389 -9.32 25.52 -9.03
CA LEU A 389 -9.76 26.53 -9.99
C LEU A 389 -11.29 26.61 -10.03
N GLY A 390 -11.83 27.75 -10.46
CA GLY A 390 -13.28 27.90 -10.71
C GLY A 390 -14.09 28.48 -9.55
N TRP A 391 -13.47 28.86 -8.45
CA TRP A 391 -14.15 29.47 -7.30
C TRP A 391 -15.02 30.67 -7.66
N ASN A 392 -16.18 30.74 -7.03
CA ASN A 392 -17.05 31.90 -7.04
C ASN A 392 -17.66 32.14 -5.63
N LEU A 393 -18.45 33.19 -5.50
CA LEU A 393 -18.95 33.64 -4.18
C LEU A 393 -19.97 32.71 -3.52
N ILE A 394 -20.56 31.76 -4.23
CA ILE A 394 -21.60 30.86 -3.69
C ILE A 394 -21.07 29.48 -3.32
N HIS A 395 -19.82 29.15 -3.65
CA HIS A 395 -19.27 27.85 -3.31
C HIS A 395 -19.11 27.65 -1.82
N THR A 396 -19.38 26.45 -1.38
CA THR A 396 -19.31 25.99 0.00
C THR A 396 -18.17 24.98 0.18
N ALA A 397 -17.85 24.62 1.42
CA ALA A 397 -16.91 23.54 1.72
C ALA A 397 -17.37 22.18 1.19
N GLN A 398 -18.68 21.99 1.01
CA GLN A 398 -19.24 20.77 0.41
C GLN A 398 -18.91 20.68 -1.08
N ASP A 399 -18.97 21.81 -1.81
CA ASP A 399 -18.53 21.87 -3.22
C ASP A 399 -17.02 21.60 -3.33
N GLU A 400 -16.22 22.12 -2.39
CA GLU A 400 -14.78 21.84 -2.33
C GLU A 400 -14.51 20.35 -2.09
N LEU A 401 -15.25 19.71 -1.17
CA LEU A 401 -15.12 18.28 -0.90
C LEU A 401 -15.47 17.43 -2.13
N PHE A 402 -16.56 17.78 -2.84
CA PHE A 402 -16.92 17.07 -4.07
C PHE A 402 -15.83 17.23 -5.15
N ALA A 403 -15.33 18.45 -5.37
CA ALA A 403 -14.22 18.70 -6.29
C ALA A 403 -12.93 17.97 -5.88
N ALA A 404 -12.69 17.76 -4.57
CA ALA A 404 -11.56 16.98 -4.09
C ALA A 404 -11.74 15.48 -4.41
N ILE A 405 -12.94 14.93 -4.27
CA ILE A 405 -13.24 13.56 -4.68
C ILE A 405 -13.02 13.40 -6.20
N GLU A 406 -13.53 14.31 -7.01
CA GLU A 406 -13.29 14.35 -8.47
C GLU A 406 -11.79 14.45 -8.79
N GLY A 407 -11.06 15.32 -8.09
CA GLY A 407 -9.62 15.54 -8.27
C GLY A 407 -8.78 14.30 -7.95
N THR A 408 -9.11 13.55 -6.90
CA THR A 408 -8.41 12.30 -6.59
C THR A 408 -8.69 11.22 -7.65
N ALA A 409 -9.89 11.16 -8.19
CA ALA A 409 -10.23 10.25 -9.29
C ALA A 409 -9.49 10.63 -10.59
N PHE A 410 -9.39 11.93 -10.94
CA PHE A 410 -8.60 12.39 -12.08
C PHE A 410 -7.11 12.08 -11.92
N HIS A 411 -6.55 12.27 -10.73
CA HIS A 411 -5.15 11.93 -10.46
C HIS A 411 -4.92 10.42 -10.59
N THR A 412 -5.82 9.60 -10.06
CA THR A 412 -5.79 8.14 -10.28
C THR A 412 -5.81 7.82 -11.78
N ARG A 413 -6.65 8.48 -12.57
CA ARG A 413 -6.69 8.28 -14.04
C ARG A 413 -5.36 8.61 -14.71
N ILE A 414 -4.67 9.70 -14.33
CA ILE A 414 -3.32 10.02 -14.84
C ILE A 414 -2.35 8.86 -14.58
N ILE A 415 -2.39 8.29 -13.38
CA ILE A 415 -1.52 7.17 -13.00
C ILE A 415 -1.84 5.92 -13.81
N LEU A 416 -3.13 5.56 -13.92
CA LEU A 416 -3.55 4.37 -14.67
C LEU A 416 -3.27 4.50 -16.18
N GLU A 417 -3.43 5.68 -16.76
CA GLU A 417 -3.04 5.96 -18.15
C GLU A 417 -1.52 5.80 -18.33
N ARG A 418 -0.69 6.32 -17.39
CA ARG A 418 0.76 6.12 -17.41
C ARG A 418 1.14 4.64 -17.35
N MET A 419 0.49 3.86 -16.48
CA MET A 419 0.73 2.41 -16.38
C MET A 419 0.37 1.70 -17.69
N ALA A 420 -0.79 2.00 -18.26
CA ALA A 420 -1.26 1.42 -19.52
C ALA A 420 -0.39 1.80 -20.73
N GLU A 421 0.07 3.06 -20.82
CA GLU A 421 1.02 3.54 -21.85
C GLU A 421 2.34 2.75 -21.85
N HIS A 422 2.72 2.17 -20.71
CA HIS A 422 3.94 1.37 -20.55
C HIS A 422 3.67 -0.13 -20.44
N GLY A 423 2.47 -0.59 -20.82
CA GLY A 423 2.14 -2.01 -20.98
C GLY A 423 1.67 -2.73 -19.71
N VAL A 424 1.46 -2.02 -18.60
CA VAL A 424 0.79 -2.58 -17.42
C VAL A 424 -0.72 -2.61 -17.68
N PRO A 425 -1.37 -3.78 -17.74
CA PRO A 425 -2.79 -3.87 -18.04
C PRO A 425 -3.64 -3.25 -16.93
N VAL A 426 -4.73 -2.59 -17.31
CA VAL A 426 -5.75 -2.03 -16.40
C VAL A 426 -7.11 -2.52 -16.88
N GLU A 427 -7.44 -3.76 -16.54
CA GLU A 427 -8.69 -4.41 -16.97
C GLU A 427 -9.81 -4.17 -15.96
N ARG A 428 -9.56 -4.42 -14.68
CA ARG A 428 -10.47 -4.18 -13.57
C ARG A 428 -9.87 -3.19 -12.57
N VAL A 429 -10.73 -2.37 -11.96
CA VAL A 429 -10.34 -1.46 -10.88
C VAL A 429 -11.08 -1.86 -9.60
N ILE A 430 -10.32 -2.10 -8.54
CA ILE A 430 -10.84 -2.47 -7.22
C ILE A 430 -10.51 -1.33 -6.26
N ASN A 431 -11.53 -0.70 -5.66
CA ASN A 431 -11.34 0.26 -4.58
C ASN A 431 -11.43 -0.48 -3.24
N ALA A 432 -10.30 -0.61 -2.56
CA ALA A 432 -10.15 -1.21 -1.24
C ALA A 432 -9.81 -0.15 -0.19
N GLY A 433 -9.70 -0.56 1.07
CA GLY A 433 -9.44 0.35 2.19
C GLY A 433 -10.70 0.90 2.85
N GLY A 434 -10.53 1.70 3.89
CA GLY A 434 -11.65 2.15 4.74
C GLY A 434 -12.59 3.15 4.07
N ILE A 435 -12.08 4.07 3.25
CA ILE A 435 -12.91 5.12 2.64
C ILE A 435 -13.92 4.54 1.64
N PRO A 436 -13.57 3.65 0.70
CA PRO A 436 -14.52 3.07 -0.25
C PRO A 436 -15.68 2.32 0.41
N GLN A 437 -15.47 1.72 1.56
CA GLN A 437 -16.51 1.00 2.31
C GLN A 437 -17.65 1.92 2.77
N HIS A 438 -17.36 3.20 3.00
CA HIS A 438 -18.31 4.15 3.58
C HIS A 438 -18.68 5.31 2.65
N ASN A 439 -18.01 5.45 1.51
CA ASN A 439 -18.21 6.57 0.58
C ASN A 439 -18.63 6.09 -0.82
N LYS A 440 -19.93 5.88 -0.99
CA LYS A 440 -20.52 5.46 -2.28
C LYS A 440 -20.33 6.53 -3.38
N VAL A 441 -20.33 7.80 -3.00
CA VAL A 441 -20.12 8.92 -3.95
C VAL A 441 -18.73 8.83 -4.56
N LEU A 442 -17.69 8.62 -3.74
CA LEU A 442 -16.32 8.43 -4.23
C LEU A 442 -16.25 7.27 -5.24
N ASN A 443 -16.83 6.12 -4.92
CA ASN A 443 -16.79 4.95 -5.80
C ASN A 443 -17.49 5.20 -7.14
N GLN A 444 -18.63 5.89 -7.13
CA GLN A 444 -19.34 6.24 -8.37
C GLN A 444 -18.58 7.29 -9.19
N VAL A 445 -17.98 8.28 -8.55
CA VAL A 445 -17.12 9.28 -9.21
C VAL A 445 -15.93 8.60 -9.86
N TYR A 446 -15.26 7.68 -9.17
CA TYR A 446 -14.15 6.91 -9.74
C TYR A 446 -14.60 6.09 -10.96
N ALA A 447 -15.73 5.37 -10.88
CA ALA A 447 -16.26 4.63 -12.04
C ALA A 447 -16.51 5.55 -13.24
N ASN A 448 -17.12 6.71 -13.02
CA ASN A 448 -17.44 7.68 -14.06
C ASN A 448 -16.19 8.35 -14.65
N VAL A 449 -15.21 8.74 -13.83
CA VAL A 449 -13.95 9.37 -14.27
C VAL A 449 -13.06 8.40 -15.04
N LEU A 450 -12.96 7.16 -14.55
CA LEU A 450 -12.16 6.11 -15.19
C LEU A 450 -12.87 5.51 -16.41
N ASN A 451 -14.16 5.75 -16.55
CA ASN A 451 -15.05 5.11 -17.53
C ASN A 451 -14.90 3.59 -17.54
N LYS A 452 -14.82 3.00 -16.35
CA LYS A 452 -14.66 1.57 -16.08
C LYS A 452 -15.48 1.17 -14.87
N PRO A 453 -15.96 -0.08 -14.79
CA PRO A 453 -16.54 -0.60 -13.56
C PRO A 453 -15.52 -0.51 -12.41
N VAL A 454 -15.98 -0.03 -11.26
CA VAL A 454 -15.21 -0.03 -10.00
C VAL A 454 -15.84 -1.05 -9.05
N LEU A 455 -15.04 -1.99 -8.61
CA LEU A 455 -15.43 -3.04 -7.67
C LEU A 455 -15.02 -2.64 -6.25
N VAL A 456 -15.92 -2.84 -5.30
CA VAL A 456 -15.65 -2.61 -3.88
C VAL A 456 -15.93 -3.91 -3.13
N PRO A 457 -14.95 -4.51 -2.44
CA PRO A 457 -15.19 -5.72 -1.65
C PRO A 457 -16.31 -5.50 -0.63
N ALA A 458 -17.13 -6.50 -0.37
CA ALA A 458 -18.29 -6.40 0.56
C ALA A 458 -17.91 -6.21 2.05
N GLY A 459 -16.62 -6.12 2.36
CA GLY A 459 -16.06 -5.86 3.68
C GLY A 459 -14.62 -5.37 3.56
N ILE A 460 -14.02 -5.06 4.69
CA ILE A 460 -12.62 -4.59 4.72
C ILE A 460 -11.70 -5.79 4.50
N PRO A 461 -10.85 -5.81 3.45
CA PRO A 461 -9.95 -6.92 3.16
C PRO A 461 -8.71 -6.96 4.07
N THR A 462 -8.55 -5.96 4.93
CA THR A 462 -7.42 -5.85 5.85
C THR A 462 -7.27 -7.11 6.70
N SER A 463 -6.06 -7.60 6.83
CA SER A 463 -5.67 -8.89 7.43
C SER A 463 -6.17 -10.14 6.66
N LEU A 464 -6.99 -9.98 5.60
CA LEU A 464 -7.38 -11.13 4.77
C LEU A 464 -6.21 -11.54 3.87
N GLY A 465 -5.45 -10.59 3.34
CA GLY A 465 -4.23 -10.88 2.59
C GLY A 465 -3.22 -11.66 3.41
N SER A 466 -2.91 -11.20 4.65
CA SER A 466 -2.09 -11.96 5.60
C SER A 466 -2.66 -13.33 5.88
N GLY A 467 -3.98 -13.42 6.06
CA GLY A 467 -4.68 -14.69 6.27
C GLY A 467 -4.53 -15.66 5.09
N ILE A 468 -4.57 -15.17 3.85
CA ILE A 468 -4.34 -15.98 2.65
C ILE A 468 -2.94 -16.58 2.66
N PHE A 469 -1.90 -15.79 2.95
CA PHE A 469 -0.54 -16.31 3.06
C PHE A 469 -0.34 -17.26 4.25
N ALA A 470 -1.05 -17.03 5.36
CA ALA A 470 -1.07 -17.97 6.46
C ALA A 470 -1.73 -19.31 6.08
N LEU A 471 -2.84 -19.29 5.33
CA LEU A 471 -3.50 -20.50 4.81
C LEU A 471 -2.62 -21.29 3.84
N LEU A 472 -1.83 -20.59 3.00
CA LEU A 472 -0.82 -21.22 2.15
C LEU A 472 0.28 -21.87 2.98
N ALA A 473 0.80 -21.17 3.99
CA ALA A 473 1.84 -21.68 4.89
C ALA A 473 1.37 -22.89 5.70
N ALA A 474 0.08 -22.96 6.06
CA ALA A 474 -0.55 -24.10 6.70
C ALA A 474 -0.84 -25.27 5.72
N GLY A 475 -0.69 -25.07 4.40
CA GLY A 475 -1.00 -26.06 3.38
C GLY A 475 -2.49 -26.26 3.13
N ALA A 476 -3.35 -25.33 3.58
CA ALA A 476 -4.79 -25.41 3.38
C ALA A 476 -5.21 -25.16 1.92
N PHE A 477 -4.43 -24.38 1.18
CA PHE A 477 -4.61 -24.14 -0.24
C PHE A 477 -3.29 -24.27 -0.99
N PRO A 478 -3.30 -24.78 -2.24
CA PRO A 478 -2.07 -24.97 -3.01
C PRO A 478 -1.60 -23.71 -3.75
N SER A 479 -2.46 -22.67 -3.86
CA SER A 479 -2.14 -21.42 -4.53
C SER A 479 -2.90 -20.23 -3.94
N ILE A 480 -2.40 -19.04 -4.22
CA ILE A 480 -3.05 -17.78 -3.83
C ILE A 480 -4.42 -17.66 -4.49
N GLU A 481 -4.54 -18.03 -5.77
CA GLU A 481 -5.77 -17.94 -6.54
C GLU A 481 -6.87 -18.85 -5.97
N GLU A 482 -6.53 -20.06 -5.53
CA GLU A 482 -7.50 -20.97 -4.89
C GLU A 482 -7.92 -20.45 -3.52
N ALA A 483 -6.98 -19.92 -2.74
CA ALA A 483 -7.29 -19.28 -1.45
C ALA A 483 -8.15 -18.02 -1.65
N GLN A 484 -7.85 -17.17 -2.64
CA GLN A 484 -8.68 -16.02 -2.98
C GLN A 484 -10.10 -16.42 -3.40
N ALA A 485 -10.22 -17.47 -4.23
CA ALA A 485 -11.53 -17.95 -4.68
C ALA A 485 -12.42 -18.43 -3.53
N ALA A 486 -11.81 -18.98 -2.47
CA ALA A 486 -12.52 -19.45 -1.28
C ALA A 486 -12.79 -18.34 -0.25
N MET A 487 -11.84 -17.41 -0.08
CA MET A 487 -11.81 -16.52 1.07
C MET A 487 -12.18 -15.06 0.74
N CYS A 488 -11.93 -14.59 -0.50
CA CYS A 488 -12.22 -13.21 -0.86
C CYS A 488 -13.71 -12.93 -0.93
N LEU A 489 -14.08 -11.74 -0.50
CA LEU A 489 -15.46 -11.30 -0.40
C LEU A 489 -16.04 -11.02 -1.79
N SER A 490 -17.38 -11.07 -1.91
CA SER A 490 -18.09 -10.57 -3.07
C SER A 490 -17.88 -9.06 -3.23
N TYR A 491 -18.14 -8.56 -4.44
CA TYR A 491 -18.01 -7.13 -4.73
C TYR A 491 -19.35 -6.45 -4.89
N THR A 492 -19.43 -5.19 -4.46
CA THR A 492 -20.39 -4.22 -4.96
C THR A 492 -19.76 -3.54 -6.19
N THR A 493 -20.44 -3.58 -7.33
CA THR A 493 -19.93 -2.97 -8.57
C THR A 493 -20.61 -1.62 -8.80
N TYR A 494 -19.81 -0.61 -9.10
CA TYR A 494 -20.23 0.71 -9.54
C TYR A 494 -19.96 0.83 -11.04
N GLU A 495 -21.02 0.78 -11.84
CA GLU A 495 -20.93 0.93 -13.30
C GLU A 495 -20.77 2.40 -13.68
N PRO A 496 -19.96 2.73 -14.71
CA PRO A 496 -19.89 4.09 -15.21
C PRO A 496 -21.21 4.52 -15.82
N GLN A 497 -21.63 5.73 -15.49
CA GLN A 497 -22.82 6.37 -16.06
C GLN A 497 -22.41 7.15 -17.32
N PRO A 498 -22.89 6.80 -18.52
CA PRO A 498 -22.40 7.37 -19.78
C PRO A 498 -22.45 8.90 -19.85
N GLU A 499 -23.52 9.50 -19.33
CA GLU A 499 -23.67 10.96 -19.31
C GLU A 499 -22.65 11.64 -18.40
N ALA A 500 -22.42 11.08 -17.19
CA ALA A 500 -21.44 11.58 -16.26
C ALA A 500 -20.00 11.37 -16.80
N ALA A 501 -19.73 10.22 -17.39
CA ALA A 501 -18.43 9.92 -18.01
C ALA A 501 -18.10 10.90 -19.14
N ALA A 502 -19.10 11.28 -19.96
CA ALA A 502 -18.90 12.27 -21.02
C ALA A 502 -18.56 13.68 -20.47
N VAL A 503 -19.17 14.08 -19.34
CA VAL A 503 -18.80 15.33 -18.64
C VAL A 503 -17.38 15.24 -18.11
N TYR A 504 -17.02 14.14 -17.46
CA TYR A 504 -15.68 13.94 -16.90
C TYR A 504 -14.60 13.87 -17.98
N GLU A 505 -14.88 13.36 -19.16
CA GLU A 505 -13.93 13.38 -20.27
C GLU A 505 -13.55 14.80 -20.68
N ARG A 506 -14.52 15.71 -20.71
CA ARG A 506 -14.27 17.15 -20.97
C ARG A 506 -13.44 17.80 -19.86
N LEU A 507 -13.76 17.52 -18.61
CA LEU A 507 -13.03 18.04 -17.45
C LEU A 507 -11.63 17.46 -17.36
N PHE A 508 -11.45 16.17 -17.64
CA PHE A 508 -10.17 15.49 -17.60
C PHE A 508 -9.17 16.06 -18.61
N LYS A 509 -9.63 16.49 -19.77
CA LYS A 509 -8.75 17.20 -20.73
C LYS A 509 -8.10 18.42 -20.09
N HIS A 510 -8.90 19.27 -19.43
CA HIS A 510 -8.38 20.44 -18.73
C HIS A 510 -7.51 20.06 -17.53
N TYR A 511 -7.92 19.03 -16.79
CA TYR A 511 -7.15 18.51 -15.67
C TYR A 511 -5.75 18.05 -16.12
N ARG A 512 -5.67 17.23 -17.16
CA ARG A 512 -4.40 16.71 -17.71
C ARG A 512 -3.49 17.82 -18.19
N ASP A 513 -4.04 18.79 -18.95
CA ASP A 513 -3.30 19.93 -19.45
C ASP A 513 -2.69 20.75 -18.30
N LEU A 514 -3.48 21.04 -17.27
CA LEU A 514 -3.04 21.77 -16.07
C LEU A 514 -2.05 20.97 -15.22
N TYR A 515 -2.28 19.66 -15.07
CA TYR A 515 -1.42 18.76 -14.32
C TYR A 515 0.02 18.82 -14.85
N PHE A 516 0.20 18.66 -16.15
CA PHE A 516 1.54 18.71 -16.73
C PHE A 516 2.10 20.15 -16.86
N ALA A 517 1.27 21.13 -17.15
CA ALA A 517 1.74 22.51 -17.30
C ALA A 517 2.20 23.13 -15.97
N LEU A 518 1.52 22.84 -14.86
CA LEU A 518 1.86 23.38 -13.55
C LEU A 518 2.87 22.49 -12.80
N GLY A 519 2.85 21.18 -13.03
CA GLY A 519 3.66 20.23 -12.28
C GLY A 519 5.02 19.92 -12.88
N THR A 520 5.23 20.15 -14.19
CA THR A 520 6.49 19.86 -14.87
C THR A 520 7.38 21.10 -14.95
N ARG A 521 8.58 21.03 -14.38
CA ARG A 521 9.57 22.13 -14.51
C ARG A 521 9.95 22.30 -15.99
N GLY A 522 9.85 23.52 -16.48
CA GLY A 522 10.16 23.83 -17.88
C GLY A 522 9.12 23.36 -18.89
N ALA A 523 7.90 23.07 -18.46
CA ALA A 523 6.78 22.76 -19.35
C ALA A 523 6.58 23.86 -20.39
N ALA A 524 6.11 23.47 -21.58
CA ALA A 524 5.73 24.44 -22.61
C ALA A 524 4.58 25.34 -22.13
N ALA A 525 4.56 26.59 -22.60
CA ALA A 525 3.49 27.53 -22.26
C ALA A 525 2.13 26.99 -22.69
N LEU A 526 1.16 27.00 -21.77
CA LEU A 526 -0.23 26.61 -22.02
C LEU A 526 -1.14 27.84 -22.06
N ALA A 527 -2.03 27.88 -23.05
CA ALA A 527 -3.03 28.95 -23.17
C ALA A 527 -4.20 28.66 -22.19
N LEU A 528 -4.20 29.30 -21.03
CA LEU A 528 -5.17 29.05 -19.95
C LEU A 528 -6.47 29.88 -20.05
N GLY A 529 -6.56 30.85 -20.99
CA GLY A 529 -7.66 31.82 -21.04
C GLY A 529 -9.06 31.23 -21.19
N ASN A 530 -9.18 30.03 -21.75
CA ASN A 530 -10.46 29.32 -21.93
C ASN A 530 -10.83 28.38 -20.80
N VAL A 531 -9.91 28.05 -19.88
CA VAL A 531 -10.16 27.03 -18.83
C VAL A 531 -11.32 27.43 -17.93
N LEU A 532 -11.27 28.63 -17.31
CA LEU A 532 -12.33 29.09 -16.41
C LEU A 532 -13.70 29.29 -17.09
N PRO A 533 -13.79 29.89 -18.31
CA PRO A 533 -15.04 29.95 -19.06
C PRO A 533 -15.63 28.55 -19.36
N GLU A 534 -14.80 27.57 -19.76
CA GLU A 534 -15.28 26.20 -20.04
C GLU A 534 -15.75 25.48 -18.79
N LEU A 535 -15.04 25.57 -17.66
CA LEU A 535 -15.52 24.99 -16.38
C LEU A 535 -16.90 25.54 -16.00
N ARG A 536 -17.09 26.86 -16.19
CA ARG A 536 -18.36 27.54 -15.90
C ARG A 536 -19.48 27.10 -16.83
N LYS A 537 -19.17 26.95 -18.12
CA LYS A 537 -20.10 26.46 -19.14
C LYS A 537 -20.52 25.01 -18.85
N ILE A 538 -19.59 24.10 -18.58
CA ILE A 538 -19.88 22.70 -18.22
C ILE A 538 -20.80 22.65 -17.01
N ALA A 539 -20.51 23.41 -15.96
CA ALA A 539 -21.35 23.46 -14.77
C ALA A 539 -22.77 24.01 -15.03
N ALA A 540 -22.91 24.99 -15.93
CA ALA A 540 -24.22 25.52 -16.33
C ALA A 540 -25.02 24.45 -17.10
N GLU A 541 -24.43 23.82 -18.11
CA GLU A 541 -25.05 22.77 -18.91
C GLU A 541 -25.55 21.59 -18.01
N VAL A 542 -24.72 21.17 -17.05
CA VAL A 542 -25.08 20.11 -16.08
C VAL A 542 -26.26 20.52 -15.21
N ARG A 543 -26.35 21.78 -14.78
CA ARG A 543 -27.46 22.28 -13.96
C ARG A 543 -28.75 22.44 -14.74
N GLU A 544 -28.68 22.80 -16.04
CA GLU A 544 -29.84 23.00 -16.91
C GLU A 544 -30.42 21.67 -17.44
N SER A 545 -29.68 20.56 -17.41
CA SER A 545 -30.13 19.24 -17.88
C SER A 545 -31.06 18.50 -16.91
N VAL A 546 -31.81 19.23 -16.04
CA VAL A 546 -32.79 18.68 -15.06
C VAL A 546 -34.19 18.70 -15.63
#